data_1d7ce72a6a848ed8d7c2be71b929bb8e
#
_entry.id   1d7ce72a6a848ed8d7c2be71b929bb8e
#
_cell.length_a   1.000
_cell.length_b   1.000
_cell.length_c   1.000
_cell.angle_alpha   90.00
_cell.angle_beta   90.00
_cell.angle_gamma   90.00
#
_symmetry.space_group_name_H-M   'P 1'
#
loop_
_entity.id
_entity.type
_entity.pdbx_description
1 polymer ?
#
loop_
_entity_poly.entity_id
_entity_poly.type
_entity_poly.pdbx_seq_one_letter_code
_entity_poly.pdbx_strand_id
1 'polypeptide(L)'
;MAFTSRMTIPDKGNPYYNTKKSGGYSSAIKGKPTEDGLDVLRNCVGYANGRFAEIQGLNKIKYQLVCNAEKFLDKAKAMGLETGHTPKLGSIMVWQKGETKTAEDGAGHVAIVEEIKANGSVITSESGWNAKKAFWTQTRTNNNGRWGQNSKYTFLGFIYNPGVKEDFPYGYYMIQRGDNLTKIAKKFNTSVSVLVKLNKIMNPNLIKPGTTLKVPRG
;
A
#
# COMPACT_ATOMS: atom_id res chain seq x y z
N MET A 1 -15.32 -2.33 -6.68
CA MET A 1 -15.72 -2.85 -5.36
C MET A 1 -15.07 -1.99 -4.29
N ALA A 2 -15.71 -1.84 -3.12
CA ALA A 2 -15.06 -1.19 -1.97
C ALA A 2 -13.85 -2.05 -1.54
N PHE A 3 -12.77 -1.41 -1.13
CA PHE A 3 -11.60 -2.11 -0.59
C PHE A 3 -11.94 -2.79 0.74
N THR A 4 -11.60 -4.05 0.88
CA THR A 4 -11.76 -4.82 2.13
C THR A 4 -10.37 -5.21 2.63
N SER A 5 -10.06 -4.81 3.86
CA SER A 5 -8.78 -5.13 4.51
C SER A 5 -8.64 -6.63 4.76
N ARG A 6 -7.44 -7.17 4.57
CA ARG A 6 -7.11 -8.56 4.89
C ARG A 6 -6.28 -8.63 6.17
N MET A 7 -6.92 -9.11 7.23
CA MET A 7 -6.29 -9.23 8.56
C MET A 7 -5.95 -10.67 8.94
N THR A 8 -6.40 -11.64 8.13
CA THR A 8 -6.18 -13.08 8.34
C THR A 8 -5.51 -13.69 7.13
N ILE A 9 -4.91 -14.86 7.32
CA ILE A 9 -4.37 -15.66 6.23
C ILE A 9 -5.48 -15.93 5.18
N PRO A 10 -5.15 -15.94 3.88
CA PRO A 10 -6.13 -16.28 2.84
C PRO A 10 -6.75 -17.66 3.08
N ASP A 11 -8.03 -17.81 2.69
CA ASP A 11 -8.75 -19.05 2.83
C ASP A 11 -8.12 -20.17 2.01
N LYS A 12 -8.29 -21.40 2.48
CA LYS A 12 -7.84 -22.60 1.80
C LYS A 12 -8.32 -22.62 0.35
N GLY A 13 -7.38 -22.83 -0.56
CA GLY A 13 -7.67 -22.92 -2.00
C GLY A 13 -8.02 -21.60 -2.67
N ASN A 14 -7.83 -20.47 -2.01
CA ASN A 14 -8.01 -19.15 -2.63
C ASN A 14 -7.14 -19.05 -3.92
N PRO A 15 -7.76 -18.79 -5.09
CA PRO A 15 -7.10 -18.88 -6.39
C PRO A 15 -5.99 -17.84 -6.57
N TYR A 16 -6.05 -16.72 -5.88
CA TYR A 16 -5.03 -15.67 -5.97
C TYR A 16 -3.71 -16.03 -5.25
N TYR A 17 -3.71 -17.07 -4.45
CA TYR A 17 -2.54 -17.51 -3.68
C TYR A 17 -2.08 -18.94 -4.05
N ASN A 18 -2.53 -19.43 -5.21
CA ASN A 18 -2.20 -20.75 -5.70
C ASN A 18 -1.79 -20.69 -7.18
N THR A 19 -0.54 -21.03 -7.49
CA THR A 19 0.00 -20.92 -8.86
C THR A 19 -0.67 -21.84 -9.88
N LYS A 20 -1.31 -22.93 -9.44
CA LYS A 20 -2.05 -23.84 -10.33
C LYS A 20 -3.45 -23.33 -10.67
N LYS A 21 -4.07 -22.54 -9.77
CA LYS A 21 -5.44 -22.03 -9.90
C LYS A 21 -5.53 -20.62 -10.42
N SER A 22 -4.53 -19.81 -10.23
CA SER A 22 -4.52 -18.37 -10.56
C SER A 22 -4.39 -18.03 -12.05
N GLY A 23 -4.36 -19.05 -12.92
CA GLY A 23 -4.30 -18.83 -14.37
C GLY A 23 -2.99 -18.25 -14.87
N GLY A 24 -1.88 -18.46 -14.20
CA GLY A 24 -0.59 -18.14 -14.76
C GLY A 24 0.43 -17.41 -13.89
N TYR A 25 0.44 -17.63 -12.57
CA TYR A 25 1.58 -17.22 -11.76
C TYR A 25 2.85 -17.94 -12.22
N SER A 26 3.92 -17.18 -12.39
CA SER A 26 5.23 -17.76 -12.58
C SER A 26 5.65 -18.56 -11.36
N SER A 27 6.29 -19.72 -11.58
CA SER A 27 6.89 -20.53 -10.50
C SER A 27 7.92 -19.75 -9.67
N ALA A 28 8.48 -18.65 -10.21
CA ALA A 28 9.42 -17.78 -9.52
C ALA A 28 8.83 -17.07 -8.29
N ILE A 29 7.50 -16.99 -8.17
CA ILE A 29 6.85 -16.38 -7.01
C ILE A 29 6.34 -17.39 -5.98
N LYS A 30 6.61 -18.69 -6.19
CA LYS A 30 6.27 -19.70 -5.20
C LYS A 30 7.06 -19.50 -3.91
N GLY A 31 6.35 -19.71 -2.80
CA GLY A 31 6.95 -19.86 -1.48
C GLY A 31 7.13 -21.35 -1.11
N LYS A 32 7.25 -21.62 0.16
CA LYS A 32 7.09 -22.99 0.68
C LYS A 32 5.59 -23.28 0.76
N PRO A 33 5.07 -24.34 0.14
CA PRO A 33 3.67 -24.69 0.20
C PRO A 33 3.18 -24.78 1.64
N THR A 34 2.01 -24.23 1.90
CA THR A 34 1.28 -24.48 3.14
C THR A 34 0.39 -25.72 2.95
N GLU A 35 -0.06 -26.34 4.05
CA GLU A 35 -0.99 -27.47 4.03
C GLU A 35 -2.31 -27.13 3.32
N ASP A 36 -2.63 -25.85 3.22
CA ASP A 36 -3.83 -25.32 2.58
C ASP A 36 -3.68 -25.10 1.08
N GLY A 37 -2.56 -25.50 0.47
CA GLY A 37 -2.31 -25.32 -0.96
C GLY A 37 -2.07 -23.87 -1.39
N LEU A 38 -1.72 -22.99 -0.46
CA LEU A 38 -1.39 -21.58 -0.71
C LEU A 38 0.11 -21.48 -1.07
N ASP A 39 0.48 -21.93 -2.27
CA ASP A 39 1.86 -22.13 -2.66
C ASP A 39 2.68 -20.88 -2.97
N VAL A 40 2.06 -19.69 -2.90
CA VAL A 40 2.76 -18.40 -2.96
C VAL A 40 3.07 -17.83 -1.58
N LEU A 41 2.61 -18.46 -0.48
CA LEU A 41 2.92 -18.02 0.87
C LEU A 41 4.30 -18.50 1.33
N ARG A 42 4.76 -17.90 2.43
CA ARG A 42 6.15 -17.84 2.87
C ARG A 42 7.07 -17.24 1.81
N ASN A 43 6.51 -16.30 1.05
CA ASN A 43 7.23 -15.47 0.10
C ASN A 43 6.54 -14.11 -0.01
N CYS A 44 7.24 -13.04 0.30
CA CYS A 44 6.69 -11.68 0.26
C CYS A 44 6.25 -11.28 -1.17
N VAL A 45 7.03 -11.67 -2.17
CA VAL A 45 6.74 -11.44 -3.59
C VAL A 45 5.47 -12.17 -4.02
N GLY A 46 5.36 -13.46 -3.66
CA GLY A 46 4.19 -14.27 -3.99
C GLY A 46 2.92 -13.74 -3.33
N TYR A 47 3.00 -13.46 -2.02
CA TYR A 47 1.87 -12.89 -1.30
C TYR A 47 1.43 -11.54 -1.88
N ALA A 48 2.37 -10.62 -2.11
CA ALA A 48 2.05 -9.30 -2.62
C ALA A 48 1.38 -9.35 -4.00
N ASN A 49 1.85 -10.21 -4.91
CA ASN A 49 1.20 -10.43 -6.21
C ASN A 49 -0.22 -10.97 -6.05
N GLY A 50 -0.42 -11.96 -5.18
CA GLY A 50 -1.73 -12.55 -4.91
C GLY A 50 -2.71 -11.52 -4.38
N ARG A 51 -2.32 -10.79 -3.33
CA ARG A 51 -3.18 -9.75 -2.73
C ARG A 51 -3.48 -8.60 -3.69
N PHE A 52 -2.48 -8.18 -4.45
CA PHE A 52 -2.64 -7.11 -5.44
C PHE A 52 -3.65 -7.48 -6.54
N ALA A 53 -3.66 -8.74 -6.98
CA ALA A 53 -4.62 -9.27 -7.93
C ALA A 53 -6.01 -9.48 -7.30
N GLU A 54 -6.07 -9.99 -6.07
CA GLU A 54 -7.32 -10.19 -5.33
C GLU A 54 -8.09 -8.88 -5.15
N ILE A 55 -7.41 -7.79 -4.80
CA ILE A 55 -8.01 -6.46 -4.68
C ILE A 55 -8.62 -5.99 -6.00
N GLN A 56 -8.03 -6.34 -7.12
CA GLN A 56 -8.56 -6.01 -8.45
C GLN A 56 -9.73 -6.91 -8.87
N GLY A 57 -9.88 -8.07 -8.23
CA GLY A 57 -10.91 -9.05 -8.59
C GLY A 57 -10.68 -9.71 -9.96
N LEU A 58 -9.45 -9.82 -10.41
CA LEU A 58 -9.09 -10.37 -11.71
C LEU A 58 -8.93 -11.89 -11.63
N ASN A 59 -9.59 -12.62 -12.53
CA ASN A 59 -9.40 -14.07 -12.69
C ASN A 59 -8.02 -14.43 -13.26
N LYS A 60 -7.41 -13.48 -14.00
CA LYS A 60 -6.01 -13.56 -14.49
C LYS A 60 -5.23 -12.40 -13.93
N ILE A 61 -4.01 -12.66 -13.51
CA ILE A 61 -3.16 -11.63 -12.95
C ILE A 61 -2.61 -10.78 -14.09
N LYS A 62 -3.12 -9.55 -14.15
CA LYS A 62 -2.71 -8.58 -15.17
C LYS A 62 -1.28 -8.07 -14.91
N TYR A 63 -0.93 -7.85 -13.64
CA TYR A 63 0.36 -7.29 -13.27
C TYR A 63 1.13 -8.32 -12.43
N GLN A 64 2.14 -8.95 -13.01
CA GLN A 64 3.02 -9.86 -12.31
C GLN A 64 4.39 -9.22 -12.10
N LEU A 65 4.67 -8.87 -10.84
CA LEU A 65 5.96 -8.34 -10.44
C LEU A 65 6.91 -9.50 -10.10
N VAL A 66 7.27 -10.30 -11.12
CA VAL A 66 8.13 -11.47 -10.97
C VAL A 66 9.58 -11.03 -10.98
N CYS A 67 10.07 -10.61 -9.83
CA CYS A 67 11.45 -10.22 -9.58
C CYS A 67 11.67 -10.17 -8.06
N ASN A 68 12.91 -9.92 -7.61
CA ASN A 68 13.17 -9.62 -6.22
C ASN A 68 12.41 -8.37 -5.76
N ALA A 69 12.02 -8.34 -4.50
CA ALA A 69 11.19 -7.28 -3.93
C ALA A 69 11.75 -5.87 -4.19
N GLU A 70 13.05 -5.70 -4.07
CA GLU A 70 13.75 -4.43 -4.31
C GLU A 70 13.65 -3.87 -5.74
N LYS A 71 13.29 -4.73 -6.73
CA LYS A 71 13.06 -4.34 -8.13
C LYS A 71 11.58 -4.08 -8.45
N PHE A 72 10.69 -4.26 -7.48
CA PHE A 72 9.24 -4.11 -7.70
C PHE A 72 8.86 -2.74 -8.21
N LEU A 73 9.44 -1.68 -7.64
CA LEU A 73 9.07 -0.31 -8.00
C LEU A 73 9.44 0.01 -9.46
N ASP A 74 10.64 -0.41 -9.90
CA ASP A 74 11.10 -0.19 -11.27
C ASP A 74 10.26 -0.99 -12.27
N LYS A 75 9.97 -2.26 -11.92
CA LYS A 75 9.12 -3.11 -12.76
C LYS A 75 7.68 -2.59 -12.84
N ALA A 76 7.12 -2.10 -11.75
CA ALA A 76 5.79 -1.50 -11.72
C ALA A 76 5.71 -0.26 -12.62
N LYS A 77 6.70 0.63 -12.55
CA LYS A 77 6.81 1.80 -13.45
C LYS A 77 6.87 1.38 -14.92
N ALA A 78 7.68 0.38 -15.25
CA ALA A 78 7.78 -0.16 -16.62
C ALA A 78 6.45 -0.78 -17.11
N MET A 79 5.58 -1.23 -16.20
CA MET A 79 4.24 -1.72 -16.50
C MET A 79 3.17 -0.63 -16.54
N GLY A 80 3.53 0.65 -16.33
CA GLY A 80 2.58 1.77 -16.30
C GLY A 80 1.76 1.86 -14.99
N LEU A 81 2.18 1.19 -13.92
CA LEU A 81 1.53 1.34 -12.62
C LEU A 81 1.94 2.66 -11.96
N GLU A 82 0.97 3.34 -11.37
CA GLU A 82 1.22 4.55 -10.59
C GLU A 82 2.00 4.22 -9.32
N THR A 83 3.00 5.04 -9.00
CA THR A 83 3.85 4.89 -7.81
C THR A 83 3.96 6.21 -7.06
N GLY A 84 4.34 6.16 -5.78
CA GLY A 84 4.52 7.39 -4.98
C GLY A 84 5.09 7.12 -3.59
N HIS A 85 5.07 8.16 -2.75
CA HIS A 85 5.60 8.10 -1.38
C HIS A 85 4.54 8.27 -0.28
N THR A 86 3.28 8.45 -0.66
CA THR A 86 2.14 8.54 0.26
C THR A 86 1.42 7.19 0.31
N PRO A 87 1.13 6.64 1.49
CA PRO A 87 0.40 5.37 1.58
C PRO A 87 -1.02 5.50 1.03
N LYS A 88 -1.45 4.51 0.26
CA LYS A 88 -2.83 4.32 -0.19
C LYS A 88 -3.26 2.90 0.14
N LEU A 89 -4.57 2.69 0.39
CA LEU A 89 -5.11 1.34 0.64
C LEU A 89 -4.79 0.40 -0.52
N GLY A 90 -4.45 -0.84 -0.21
CA GLY A 90 -4.13 -1.86 -1.20
C GLY A 90 -2.80 -1.65 -1.94
N SER A 91 -2.03 -0.60 -1.63
CA SER A 91 -0.72 -0.39 -2.25
C SER A 91 0.33 -1.38 -1.75
N ILE A 92 1.28 -1.70 -2.62
CA ILE A 92 2.48 -2.46 -2.24
C ILE A 92 3.50 -1.48 -1.68
N MET A 93 3.99 -1.70 -0.48
CA MET A 93 5.17 -1.06 0.10
C MET A 93 6.41 -1.80 -0.35
N VAL A 94 7.45 -1.08 -0.77
CA VAL A 94 8.67 -1.67 -1.34
C VAL A 94 9.91 -1.21 -0.58
N TRP A 95 10.74 -2.15 -0.15
CA TRP A 95 12.04 -1.89 0.46
C TRP A 95 13.15 -2.63 -0.27
N GLN A 96 14.25 -1.93 -0.48
CA GLN A 96 15.54 -2.51 -0.79
C GLN A 96 16.23 -2.92 0.50
N LYS A 97 16.95 -4.04 0.49
CA LYS A 97 17.87 -4.43 1.56
C LYS A 97 19.29 -4.18 1.09
N GLY A 98 20.13 -3.63 1.98
CA GLY A 98 21.50 -3.26 1.64
C GLY A 98 21.61 -2.09 0.67
N GLU A 99 22.71 -2.04 -0.08
CA GLU A 99 23.08 -0.90 -0.91
C GLU A 99 22.80 -1.13 -2.40
N THR A 100 22.70 -2.39 -2.83
CA THR A 100 22.56 -2.76 -4.24
C THR A 100 21.22 -3.46 -4.51
N LYS A 101 20.77 -3.41 -5.77
CA LYS A 101 19.60 -4.18 -6.22
C LYS A 101 19.99 -5.50 -6.90
N THR A 102 21.11 -6.08 -6.48
CA THR A 102 21.65 -7.33 -7.08
C THR A 102 21.22 -8.58 -6.32
N ALA A 103 20.59 -8.41 -5.16
CA ALA A 103 20.24 -9.45 -4.19
C ALA A 103 21.44 -10.11 -3.47
N GLU A 104 22.65 -9.66 -3.69
CA GLU A 104 23.85 -10.15 -2.97
C GLU A 104 23.77 -9.81 -1.49
N ASP A 105 23.24 -8.63 -1.14
CA ASP A 105 23.00 -8.16 0.21
C ASP A 105 21.54 -8.40 0.69
N GLY A 106 20.74 -9.06 -0.15
CA GLY A 106 19.36 -9.52 0.09
C GLY A 106 18.37 -8.98 -0.90
N ALA A 107 17.27 -9.73 -1.06
CA ALA A 107 16.27 -9.48 -2.11
C ALA A 107 15.24 -8.38 -1.78
N GLY A 108 15.42 -7.65 -0.67
CA GLY A 108 14.45 -6.66 -0.21
C GLY A 108 13.20 -7.24 0.46
N HIS A 109 12.16 -6.42 0.60
CA HIS A 109 10.87 -6.82 1.16
C HIS A 109 9.72 -6.04 0.55
N VAL A 110 8.54 -6.65 0.54
CA VAL A 110 7.28 -6.01 0.14
C VAL A 110 6.16 -6.37 1.11
N ALA A 111 5.23 -5.44 1.30
CA ALA A 111 4.04 -5.58 2.15
C ALA A 111 2.85 -4.89 1.51
N ILE A 112 1.63 -5.26 1.91
CA ILE A 112 0.40 -4.61 1.43
C ILE A 112 -0.18 -3.70 2.51
N VAL A 113 -0.56 -2.48 2.15
CA VAL A 113 -1.27 -1.55 3.03
C VAL A 113 -2.73 -1.97 3.14
N GLU A 114 -3.15 -2.39 4.31
CA GLU A 114 -4.53 -2.82 4.58
C GLU A 114 -5.36 -1.75 5.29
N GLU A 115 -4.73 -0.94 6.13
CA GLU A 115 -5.40 0.19 6.80
C GLU A 115 -4.46 1.40 6.89
N ILE A 116 -5.03 2.58 6.91
CA ILE A 116 -4.33 3.85 7.16
C ILE A 116 -4.97 4.51 8.38
N LYS A 117 -4.19 4.63 9.46
CA LYS A 117 -4.65 5.21 10.72
C LYS A 117 -4.60 6.74 10.69
N ALA A 118 -5.41 7.39 11.53
CA ALA A 118 -5.45 8.85 11.63
C ALA A 118 -4.10 9.50 11.97
N ASN A 119 -3.22 8.78 12.68
CA ASN A 119 -1.87 9.25 13.02
C ASN A 119 -0.85 9.06 11.87
N GLY A 120 -1.28 8.58 10.70
CA GLY A 120 -0.44 8.34 9.53
C GLY A 120 0.31 7.01 9.54
N SER A 121 0.19 6.19 10.60
CA SER A 121 0.68 4.81 10.57
C SER A 121 -0.25 3.94 9.70
N VAL A 122 0.28 2.82 9.21
CA VAL A 122 -0.48 1.86 8.41
C VAL A 122 -0.48 0.49 9.08
N ILE A 123 -1.52 -0.30 8.87
CA ILE A 123 -1.47 -1.74 9.10
C ILE A 123 -1.16 -2.40 7.77
N THR A 124 -0.17 -3.27 7.78
CA THR A 124 0.21 -4.09 6.62
C THR A 124 -0.16 -5.55 6.82
N SER A 125 -0.43 -6.23 5.72
CA SER A 125 -0.44 -7.69 5.62
C SER A 125 0.79 -8.17 4.88
N GLU A 126 1.40 -9.26 5.35
CA GLU A 126 2.73 -9.67 4.94
C GLU A 126 2.91 -11.18 4.94
N SER A 127 3.85 -11.61 4.12
CA SER A 127 4.49 -12.92 4.13
C SER A 127 6.00 -12.72 3.92
N GLY A 128 6.81 -13.75 4.13
CA GLY A 128 8.26 -13.61 3.97
C GLY A 128 8.92 -14.91 3.58
N TRP A 129 10.03 -14.83 2.86
CA TRP A 129 10.80 -15.99 2.44
C TRP A 129 11.28 -16.77 3.67
N ASN A 130 10.94 -18.05 3.72
CA ASN A 130 11.27 -18.94 4.83
C ASN A 130 10.78 -18.46 6.23
N ALA A 131 9.85 -17.52 6.30
CA ALA A 131 9.33 -17.05 7.57
C ALA A 131 8.67 -18.16 8.36
N LYS A 132 8.76 -18.12 9.70
CA LYS A 132 8.10 -19.09 10.60
C LYS A 132 6.58 -19.07 10.40
N LYS A 133 5.99 -17.88 10.25
CA LYS A 133 4.56 -17.70 9.94
C LYS A 133 4.40 -17.49 8.43
N ALA A 134 3.40 -18.14 7.86
CA ALA A 134 3.06 -17.95 6.45
C ALA A 134 2.43 -16.57 6.16
N PHE A 135 1.81 -15.97 7.17
CA PHE A 135 1.14 -14.69 7.10
C PHE A 135 1.20 -13.98 8.45
N TRP A 136 1.30 -12.64 8.42
CA TRP A 136 1.10 -11.79 9.60
C TRP A 136 0.63 -10.39 9.20
N THR A 137 0.09 -9.67 10.18
CA THR A 137 -0.16 -8.23 10.06
C THR A 137 0.71 -7.48 11.06
N GLN A 138 1.07 -6.26 10.74
CA GLN A 138 1.77 -5.39 11.69
C GLN A 138 1.49 -3.92 11.43
N THR A 139 1.62 -3.11 12.49
CA THR A 139 1.60 -1.66 12.37
C THR A 139 2.96 -1.15 11.93
N ARG A 140 2.98 -0.34 10.88
CA ARG A 140 4.18 0.33 10.39
C ARG A 140 4.02 1.85 10.52
N THR A 141 5.00 2.47 11.14
CA THR A 141 5.05 3.92 11.33
C THR A 141 6.24 4.48 10.55
N ASN A 142 6.02 5.61 9.88
CA ASN A 142 7.09 6.24 9.10
C ASN A 142 8.06 7.02 10.00
N ASN A 143 8.85 6.30 10.79
CA ASN A 143 9.95 6.85 11.54
C ASN A 143 11.20 6.81 10.67
N ASN A 144 11.84 7.94 10.46
CA ASN A 144 13.07 8.07 9.66
C ASN A 144 12.96 7.56 8.20
N GLY A 145 11.78 7.63 7.60
CA GLY A 145 11.56 7.21 6.21
C GLY A 145 11.57 5.71 5.95
N ARG A 146 11.73 4.85 6.96
CA ARG A 146 11.91 3.39 6.78
C ARG A 146 10.66 2.55 7.01
N TRP A 147 9.59 3.13 7.49
CA TRP A 147 8.33 2.42 7.75
C TRP A 147 8.50 1.16 8.63
N GLY A 148 9.22 1.30 9.75
CA GLY A 148 9.40 0.24 10.73
C GLY A 148 10.41 -0.85 10.34
N GLN A 149 11.14 -0.70 9.24
CA GLN A 149 12.28 -1.55 8.93
C GLN A 149 13.55 -1.06 9.65
N ASN A 150 14.48 -1.97 9.88
CA ASN A 150 15.77 -1.65 10.49
C ASN A 150 16.70 -0.89 9.53
N SER A 151 17.89 -0.52 10.00
CA SER A 151 18.85 0.29 9.23
C SER A 151 19.40 -0.36 7.96
N LYS A 152 19.24 -1.67 7.82
CA LYS A 152 19.66 -2.41 6.61
C LYS A 152 18.67 -2.24 5.45
N TYR A 153 17.51 -1.60 5.67
CA TYR A 153 16.49 -1.42 4.64
C TYR A 153 16.32 0.05 4.29
N THR A 154 16.17 0.32 3.00
CA THR A 154 15.76 1.60 2.43
C THR A 154 14.37 1.47 1.84
N PHE A 155 13.45 2.33 2.24
CA PHE A 155 12.12 2.38 1.66
C PHE A 155 12.18 3.05 0.29
N LEU A 156 11.69 2.37 -0.74
CA LEU A 156 11.71 2.85 -2.12
C LEU A 156 10.43 3.58 -2.52
N GLY A 157 9.29 3.21 -1.95
CA GLY A 157 7.99 3.82 -2.28
C GLY A 157 6.83 2.84 -2.25
N PHE A 158 5.69 3.33 -2.70
CA PHE A 158 4.44 2.58 -2.85
C PHE A 158 4.13 2.35 -4.33
N ILE A 159 3.58 1.18 -4.65
CA ILE A 159 2.95 0.87 -5.94
C ILE A 159 1.45 0.87 -5.69
N TYR A 160 0.71 1.74 -6.37
CA TYR A 160 -0.72 1.90 -6.14
C TYR A 160 -1.53 0.84 -6.89
N ASN A 161 -2.55 0.30 -6.19
CA ASN A 161 -3.42 -0.71 -6.78
C ASN A 161 -4.53 -0.05 -7.60
N PRO A 162 -4.61 -0.29 -8.92
CA PRO A 162 -5.63 0.33 -9.76
C PRO A 162 -7.05 -0.20 -9.48
N GLY A 163 -7.19 -1.30 -8.75
CA GLY A 163 -8.48 -1.85 -8.31
C GLY A 163 -9.07 -1.11 -7.11
N VAL A 164 -8.25 -0.38 -6.36
CA VAL A 164 -8.74 0.47 -5.28
C VAL A 164 -9.16 1.80 -5.88
N LYS A 165 -10.46 1.95 -6.10
CA LYS A 165 -11.02 3.29 -6.30
C LYS A 165 -10.91 4.00 -4.96
N GLU A 166 -10.10 5.04 -4.92
CA GLU A 166 -9.99 5.89 -3.74
C GLU A 166 -11.34 6.56 -3.49
N ASP A 167 -12.18 5.90 -2.73
CA ASP A 167 -13.29 6.52 -2.03
C ASP A 167 -12.69 7.20 -0.79
N PHE A 168 -11.85 8.21 -1.04
CA PHE A 168 -11.44 9.06 0.06
C PHE A 168 -12.70 9.73 0.59
N PRO A 169 -12.93 9.68 1.91
CA PRO A 169 -14.01 10.43 2.53
C PRO A 169 -13.75 11.95 2.43
N TYR A 170 -12.76 12.34 1.62
CA TYR A 170 -12.39 13.72 1.37
C TYR A 170 -12.00 13.95 -0.10
N GLY A 171 -12.29 15.14 -0.58
CA GLY A 171 -11.76 15.70 -1.83
C GLY A 171 -10.56 16.60 -1.56
N TYR A 172 -10.03 17.19 -2.61
CA TYR A 172 -9.01 18.23 -2.51
C TYR A 172 -9.57 19.56 -3.00
N TYR A 173 -9.28 20.61 -2.26
CA TYR A 173 -9.66 21.96 -2.60
C TYR A 173 -8.43 22.87 -2.63
N MET A 174 -8.19 23.53 -3.75
CA MET A 174 -7.14 24.54 -3.86
C MET A 174 -7.63 25.85 -3.22
N ILE A 175 -6.95 26.29 -2.17
CA ILE A 175 -7.28 27.52 -1.46
C ILE A 175 -7.18 28.71 -2.42
N GLN A 176 -8.25 29.48 -2.52
CA GLN A 176 -8.33 30.68 -3.36
C GLN A 176 -7.99 31.94 -2.54
N ARG A 177 -7.61 33.00 -3.23
CA ARG A 177 -7.40 34.31 -2.58
C ARG A 177 -8.71 34.79 -1.93
N GLY A 178 -8.65 35.14 -0.65
CA GLY A 178 -9.82 35.58 0.15
C GLY A 178 -10.56 34.42 0.86
N ASP A 179 -10.06 33.17 0.72
CA ASP A 179 -10.55 32.04 1.52
C ASP A 179 -10.11 32.15 2.98
N ASN A 180 -10.95 31.61 3.85
CA ASN A 180 -10.62 31.22 5.21
C ASN A 180 -11.27 29.88 5.54
N LEU A 181 -10.81 29.22 6.60
CA LEU A 181 -11.32 27.89 6.94
C LEU A 181 -12.82 27.86 7.22
N THR A 182 -13.41 28.97 7.70
CA THR A 182 -14.86 29.06 7.95
C THR A 182 -15.66 29.02 6.64
N LYS A 183 -15.23 29.79 5.63
CA LYS A 183 -15.85 29.77 4.29
C LYS A 183 -15.72 28.40 3.64
N ILE A 184 -14.53 27.81 3.71
CA ILE A 184 -14.26 26.47 3.15
C ILE A 184 -15.09 25.42 3.88
N ALA A 185 -15.17 25.46 5.21
CA ALA A 185 -15.99 24.53 6.00
C ALA A 185 -17.47 24.60 5.60
N LYS A 186 -18.01 25.81 5.44
CA LYS A 186 -19.38 26.01 4.96
C LYS A 186 -19.58 25.46 3.54
N LYS A 187 -18.63 25.71 2.63
CA LYS A 187 -18.67 25.23 1.24
C LYS A 187 -18.74 23.70 1.14
N PHE A 188 -18.06 23.00 2.03
CA PHE A 188 -17.98 21.53 2.04
C PHE A 188 -18.81 20.88 3.14
N ASN A 189 -19.80 21.59 3.68
CA ASN A 189 -20.72 21.11 4.72
C ASN A 189 -19.99 20.39 5.88
N THR A 190 -18.95 21.03 6.40
CA THR A 190 -18.10 20.53 7.46
C THR A 190 -17.79 21.61 8.50
N SER A 191 -16.95 21.31 9.48
CA SER A 191 -16.51 22.28 10.48
C SER A 191 -15.03 22.65 10.32
N VAL A 192 -14.63 23.82 10.82
CA VAL A 192 -13.23 24.25 10.86
C VAL A 192 -12.37 23.23 11.61
N SER A 193 -12.88 22.65 12.71
CA SER A 193 -12.16 21.64 13.50
C SER A 193 -11.87 20.36 12.71
N VAL A 194 -12.80 19.94 11.86
CA VAL A 194 -12.61 18.80 10.95
C VAL A 194 -11.53 19.13 9.92
N LEU A 195 -11.58 20.31 9.28
CA LEU A 195 -10.55 20.72 8.32
C LEU A 195 -9.16 20.81 8.95
N VAL A 196 -9.07 21.38 10.15
CA VAL A 196 -7.82 21.49 10.92
C VAL A 196 -7.24 20.10 11.21
N LYS A 197 -8.06 19.19 11.73
CA LYS A 197 -7.65 17.81 12.04
C LYS A 197 -7.24 17.04 10.77
N LEU A 198 -8.03 17.11 9.72
CA LEU A 198 -7.82 16.40 8.45
C LEU A 198 -6.53 16.83 7.74
N ASN A 199 -6.16 18.11 7.90
CA ASN A 199 -4.99 18.72 7.24
C ASN A 199 -3.82 18.97 8.19
N LYS A 200 -3.95 18.63 9.47
CA LYS A 200 -2.92 18.87 10.51
C LYS A 200 -2.50 20.34 10.58
N ILE A 201 -3.47 21.26 10.44
CA ILE A 201 -3.20 22.70 10.44
C ILE A 201 -2.84 23.15 11.85
N MET A 202 -1.63 23.66 12.04
CA MET A 202 -1.18 24.15 13.34
C MET A 202 -1.78 25.53 13.70
N ASN A 203 -1.95 26.39 12.69
CA ASN A 203 -2.57 27.72 12.88
C ASN A 203 -3.75 27.89 11.91
N PRO A 204 -5.01 27.82 12.41
CA PRO A 204 -6.20 27.94 11.57
C PRO A 204 -6.36 29.29 10.87
N ASN A 205 -5.70 30.32 11.36
CA ASN A 205 -5.75 31.68 10.79
C ASN A 205 -4.72 31.89 9.68
N LEU A 206 -3.86 30.91 9.44
CA LEU A 206 -2.76 31.02 8.47
C LEU A 206 -2.85 29.95 7.40
N ILE A 207 -3.78 30.11 6.46
CA ILE A 207 -3.86 29.30 5.25
C ILE A 207 -3.37 30.11 4.05
N LYS A 208 -2.67 29.46 3.12
CA LYS A 208 -2.05 30.15 1.98
C LYS A 208 -2.79 29.85 0.69
N PRO A 209 -3.22 30.86 -0.09
CA PRO A 209 -3.77 30.66 -1.44
C PRO A 209 -2.80 29.85 -2.31
N GLY A 210 -3.34 28.99 -3.17
CA GLY A 210 -2.56 28.11 -4.05
C GLY A 210 -2.13 26.79 -3.38
N THR A 211 -2.28 26.62 -2.06
CA THR A 211 -2.07 25.32 -1.41
C THR A 211 -3.34 24.46 -1.46
N THR A 212 -3.16 23.15 -1.41
CA THR A 212 -4.26 22.17 -1.48
C THR A 212 -4.69 21.76 -0.08
N LEU A 213 -5.99 21.79 0.17
CA LEU A 213 -6.63 21.39 1.41
C LEU A 213 -7.46 20.13 1.17
N LYS A 214 -7.34 19.12 2.04
CA LYS A 214 -8.28 18.00 2.08
C LYS A 214 -9.61 18.48 2.64
N VAL A 215 -10.71 18.17 1.97
CA VAL A 215 -12.07 18.53 2.36
C VAL A 215 -12.95 17.28 2.35
N PRO A 216 -13.91 17.11 3.30
CA PRO A 216 -14.85 16.01 3.23
C PRO A 216 -15.59 16.01 1.90
N ARG A 217 -15.82 14.82 1.33
CA ARG A 217 -16.80 14.66 0.25
C ARG A 217 -18.17 14.61 0.91
N GLY A 218 -19.06 15.53 0.52
CA GLY A 218 -20.46 15.51 0.89
C GLY A 218 -21.20 14.33 0.25
#